data_bd8f661a21929ea115e9af0b43b5521a
#
_entry.id   bd8f661a21929ea115e9af0b43b5521a
#
_cell.length_a   1.000
_cell.length_b   1.000
_cell.length_c   1.000
_cell.angle_alpha   90.00
_cell.angle_beta   90.00
_cell.angle_gamma   90.00
#
_symmetry.space_group_name_H-M   'P 1'
#
loop_
_entity.id
_entity.type
_entity.pdbx_description
1 polymer ?
#
loop_
_entity_poly.entity_id
_entity_poly.type
_entity_poly.pdbx_seq_one_letter_code
_entity_poly.pdbx_strand_id
1 'polypeptide(L)'
;MKTPIVRLRKSLRDEVHRKLLASGADESIAFLTAKHLATDEKDIFIADSIVPARPGDYLRQGPLHLKVSPLYVSRVLNTAEDQKNTVIMVHSHPFEKEIPDYSPSDNHGEALTSETISKCLPANPPVASLVFGQHHLNARGWSGLSQKFSSAAVATMESGYFRFQSSSAAKKQGRHQESVHRQVKALGQSFQEQLETMDIGVVGLGGTGSAVAEQLARMGARKLRLVDHDKLEPSNLSRVYGSKQRDVLKKQAKVEVVASYLKEISPTIEVKTLKLSVMTRSALQWLANCDFIFSCMDRHAPRAVLNELSYQCFIPMIDVGVGIRRESDGSVTGAARATMIAPSLPCLVCQEIVRPEIIAAENLNPLEYEKRRAEGYVAPFERHAPSVITYTSLAASLGVKRFIEALSLTEPHTYSTLIFDIGKNEIYRVSQGPKQDCVCGKRLAKAFSIPFSVAD
;
A
#
# COMPACT_ATOMS: atom_id res chain seq x y z
N MET A 1 9.09 -17.62 10.17
CA MET A 1 9.73 -16.31 10.46
C MET A 1 8.96 -15.28 9.65
N LYS A 2 8.56 -14.15 10.23
CA LYS A 2 7.85 -13.07 9.51
C LYS A 2 8.79 -12.38 8.54
N THR A 3 8.28 -11.94 7.40
CA THR A 3 9.10 -11.21 6.42
C THR A 3 9.13 -9.73 6.80
N PRO A 4 10.30 -9.13 7.05
CA PRO A 4 10.38 -7.71 7.36
C PRO A 4 10.17 -6.85 6.11
N ILE A 5 9.51 -5.71 6.30
CA ILE A 5 9.35 -4.67 5.28
C ILE A 5 9.50 -3.28 5.90
N VAL A 6 10.25 -2.42 5.25
CA VAL A 6 10.38 -1.00 5.61
C VAL A 6 9.55 -0.16 4.65
N ARG A 7 8.66 0.68 5.19
CA ARG A 7 7.83 1.63 4.46
C ARG A 7 8.24 3.05 4.82
N LEU A 8 8.54 3.88 3.82
CA LEU A 8 9.00 5.25 4.06
C LEU A 8 8.57 6.22 2.94
N ARG A 9 8.51 7.52 3.29
CA ARG A 9 8.29 8.58 2.31
C ARG A 9 9.53 8.78 1.45
N LYS A 10 9.33 9.11 0.17
CA LYS A 10 10.44 9.46 -0.74
C LYS A 10 11.25 10.64 -0.18
N SER A 11 10.59 11.68 0.31
CA SER A 11 11.25 12.84 0.91
C SER A 11 12.15 12.47 2.09
N LEU A 12 11.69 11.57 2.98
CA LEU A 12 12.51 11.08 4.09
C LEU A 12 13.69 10.24 3.60
N ARG A 13 13.46 9.33 2.63
CA ARG A 13 14.53 8.55 2.01
C ARG A 13 15.61 9.44 1.41
N ASP A 14 15.21 10.45 0.64
CA ASP A 14 16.13 11.37 -0.04
C ASP A 14 16.85 12.27 0.96
N GLU A 15 16.22 12.67 2.07
CA GLU A 15 16.86 13.37 3.17
C GLU A 15 17.95 12.51 3.84
N VAL A 16 17.62 11.26 4.17
CA VAL A 16 18.56 10.29 4.76
C VAL A 16 19.75 10.07 3.84
N HIS A 17 19.50 9.78 2.57
CA HIS A 17 20.55 9.56 1.57
C HIS A 17 21.51 10.75 1.47
N ARG A 18 20.99 11.97 1.37
CA ARG A 18 21.78 13.20 1.29
C ARG A 18 22.63 13.41 2.55
N LYS A 19 22.06 13.17 3.75
CA LYS A 19 22.79 13.34 5.01
C LYS A 19 23.90 12.30 5.20
N LEU A 20 23.64 11.04 4.82
CA LEU A 20 24.61 9.96 4.95
C LEU A 20 25.79 10.09 3.97
N LEU A 21 25.57 10.63 2.78
CA LEU A 21 26.63 10.81 1.77
C LEU A 21 27.32 12.19 1.85
N ALA A 22 26.88 13.06 2.74
CA ALA A 22 27.50 14.37 2.93
C ALA A 22 28.97 14.32 3.44
N SER A 23 29.35 13.22 4.09
CA SER A 23 30.71 12.97 4.60
C SER A 23 31.70 12.54 3.52
N GLY A 24 31.30 12.51 2.26
CA GLY A 24 32.13 12.14 1.12
C GLY A 24 32.51 10.67 1.14
N ALA A 25 33.78 10.37 1.39
CA ALA A 25 34.33 9.02 1.40
C ALA A 25 34.12 8.26 2.71
N ASP A 26 33.73 8.93 3.79
CA ASP A 26 33.56 8.30 5.09
C ASP A 26 32.14 7.75 5.26
N GLU A 27 32.04 6.56 5.85
CA GLU A 27 30.75 6.00 6.27
C GLU A 27 30.09 6.89 7.31
N SER A 28 28.79 7.00 7.21
CA SER A 28 27.95 7.76 8.13
C SER A 28 26.77 6.93 8.62
N ILE A 29 26.26 7.28 9.80
CA ILE A 29 25.11 6.61 10.42
C ILE A 29 24.04 7.62 10.82
N ALA A 30 22.81 7.19 10.73
CA ALA A 30 21.67 7.82 11.37
C ALA A 30 20.72 6.74 11.90
N PHE A 31 19.74 7.14 12.70
CA PHE A 31 18.62 6.28 13.07
C PHE A 31 17.32 6.93 12.59
N LEU A 32 16.37 6.10 12.19
CA LEU A 32 15.00 6.55 11.99
C LEU A 32 14.14 6.03 13.13
N THR A 33 13.24 6.86 13.64
CA THR A 33 12.14 6.36 14.45
C THR A 33 11.09 5.73 13.54
N ALA A 34 10.47 4.64 13.99
CA ALA A 34 9.49 3.92 13.16
C ALA A 34 8.38 3.31 14.02
N LYS A 35 7.15 3.30 13.52
CA LYS A 35 6.08 2.45 14.05
C LYS A 35 6.32 1.02 13.61
N HIS A 36 6.20 0.07 14.53
CA HIS A 36 6.20 -1.34 14.22
C HIS A 36 4.76 -1.88 14.20
N LEU A 37 4.42 -2.57 13.13
CA LEU A 37 3.17 -3.29 12.97
C LEU A 37 3.48 -4.76 12.68
N ALA A 38 3.15 -5.62 13.64
CA ALA A 38 3.24 -7.06 13.47
C ALA A 38 1.93 -7.60 12.88
N THR A 39 2.04 -8.31 11.77
CA THR A 39 0.97 -9.14 11.23
C THR A 39 1.31 -10.62 11.38
N ASP A 40 0.48 -11.52 10.90
CA ASP A 40 0.79 -12.95 10.92
C ASP A 40 1.94 -13.31 9.97
N GLU A 41 2.14 -12.53 8.89
CA GLU A 41 3.09 -12.82 7.82
C GLU A 41 4.29 -11.86 7.79
N LYS A 42 4.10 -10.60 8.22
CA LYS A 42 5.11 -9.52 8.08
C LYS A 42 5.40 -8.80 9.40
N ASP A 43 6.64 -8.35 9.54
CA ASP A 43 7.05 -7.30 10.47
C ASP A 43 7.23 -6.02 9.68
N ILE A 44 6.33 -5.06 9.88
CA ILE A 44 6.23 -3.83 9.09
C ILE A 44 6.79 -2.67 9.90
N PHE A 45 7.81 -1.99 9.36
CA PHE A 45 8.43 -0.80 9.94
C PHE A 45 8.00 0.41 9.11
N ILE A 46 7.24 1.32 9.70
CA ILE A 46 6.79 2.56 9.06
C ILE A 46 7.68 3.68 9.56
N ALA A 47 8.64 4.11 8.75
CA ALA A 47 9.59 5.16 9.10
C ALA A 47 8.88 6.50 9.25
N ASP A 48 9.18 7.21 10.33
CA ASP A 48 8.56 8.48 10.70
C ASP A 48 9.52 9.67 10.53
N SER A 49 10.63 9.68 11.27
CA SER A 49 11.59 10.79 11.28
C SER A 49 13.03 10.32 11.44
N ILE A 50 13.98 11.18 11.08
CA ILE A 50 15.41 10.92 11.21
C ILE A 50 15.96 11.52 12.51
N VAL A 51 16.80 10.77 13.22
CA VAL A 51 17.65 11.23 14.32
C VAL A 51 19.10 11.14 13.82
N PRO A 52 19.66 12.22 13.25
CA PRO A 52 20.99 12.19 12.66
C PRO A 52 22.08 12.17 13.73
N ALA A 53 23.22 11.53 13.42
CA ALA A 53 24.44 11.68 14.20
C ALA A 53 25.02 13.10 13.99
N ARG A 54 25.59 13.65 15.06
CA ARG A 54 26.34 14.91 15.06
C ARG A 54 27.83 14.59 14.99
N PRO A 55 28.73 15.53 14.60
CA PRO A 55 30.17 15.27 14.58
C PRO A 55 30.72 14.69 15.89
N GLY A 56 30.23 15.15 17.04
CA GLY A 56 30.68 14.65 18.36
C GLY A 56 30.07 13.29 18.78
N ASP A 57 29.18 12.73 18.00
CA ASP A 57 28.60 11.41 18.26
C ASP A 57 29.46 10.26 17.71
N TYR A 58 30.44 10.55 16.85
CA TYR A 58 31.35 9.55 16.30
C TYR A 58 32.56 9.34 17.22
N LEU A 59 32.77 8.12 17.68
CA LEU A 59 33.99 7.67 18.35
C LEU A 59 35.08 7.29 17.33
N ARG A 60 34.65 6.78 16.18
CA ARG A 60 35.48 6.48 15.02
C ARG A 60 34.66 6.63 13.76
N GLN A 61 35.18 7.31 12.76
CA GLN A 61 34.58 7.47 11.43
C GLN A 61 35.66 7.38 10.37
N GLY A 62 35.40 6.68 9.29
CA GLY A 62 36.28 6.51 8.15
C GLY A 62 35.61 5.64 7.07
N PRO A 63 36.31 5.40 5.96
CA PRO A 63 35.75 4.72 4.80
C PRO A 63 35.27 3.28 5.04
N LEU A 64 35.82 2.60 6.05
CA LEU A 64 35.51 1.20 6.38
C LEU A 64 35.26 0.99 7.87
N HIS A 65 35.12 2.05 8.62
CA HIS A 65 35.03 1.98 10.09
C HIS A 65 34.05 3.00 10.64
N LEU A 66 33.05 2.51 11.30
CA LEU A 66 32.03 3.32 11.91
C LEU A 66 31.80 2.88 13.36
N LYS A 67 31.97 3.81 14.32
CA LYS A 67 31.62 3.58 15.73
C LYS A 67 31.04 4.84 16.34
N VAL A 68 29.86 4.71 16.96
CA VAL A 68 29.17 5.84 17.60
C VAL A 68 29.19 5.75 19.12
N SER A 69 28.98 6.88 19.75
CA SER A 69 28.98 7.00 21.23
C SER A 69 27.70 6.38 21.81
N PRO A 70 27.77 5.80 23.01
CA PRO A 70 26.58 5.34 23.75
C PRO A 70 25.58 6.48 24.00
N LEU A 71 26.04 7.72 24.15
CA LEU A 71 25.17 8.88 24.36
C LEU A 71 24.28 9.17 23.14
N TYR A 72 24.78 8.93 21.94
CA TYR A 72 23.97 9.05 20.74
C TYR A 72 22.88 7.98 20.71
N VAL A 73 23.25 6.73 21.01
CA VAL A 73 22.28 5.62 21.08
C VAL A 73 21.21 5.89 22.14
N SER A 74 21.61 6.38 23.34
CA SER A 74 20.66 6.78 24.38
C SER A 74 19.72 7.89 23.94
N ARG A 75 20.20 8.90 23.20
CA ARG A 75 19.35 9.95 22.64
C ARG A 75 18.33 9.38 21.64
N VAL A 76 18.74 8.44 20.79
CA VAL A 76 17.84 7.75 19.85
C VAL A 76 16.77 6.97 20.60
N LEU A 77 17.16 6.19 21.63
CA LEU A 77 16.25 5.40 22.43
C LEU A 77 15.21 6.27 23.16
N ASN A 78 15.61 7.36 23.80
CA ASN A 78 14.70 8.29 24.44
C ASN A 78 13.70 8.86 23.43
N THR A 79 14.18 9.28 22.25
CA THR A 79 13.30 9.81 21.19
C THR A 79 12.28 8.74 20.72
N ALA A 80 12.72 7.51 20.57
CA ALA A 80 11.85 6.41 20.14
C ALA A 80 10.83 6.04 21.22
N GLU A 81 11.21 6.01 22.48
CA GLU A 81 10.34 5.70 23.62
C GLU A 81 9.25 6.78 23.81
N ASP A 82 9.64 8.07 23.79
CA ASP A 82 8.69 9.20 23.88
C ASP A 82 7.61 9.13 22.79
N GLN A 83 7.97 8.67 21.60
CA GLN A 83 7.07 8.52 20.46
C GLN A 83 6.35 7.16 20.43
N LYS A 84 6.64 6.24 21.35
CA LYS A 84 6.19 4.84 21.31
C LYS A 84 6.55 4.16 19.97
N ASN A 85 7.79 4.35 19.55
CA ASN A 85 8.35 3.87 18.29
C ASN A 85 9.39 2.78 18.54
N THR A 86 9.71 2.01 17.49
CA THR A 86 10.98 1.30 17.35
C THR A 86 11.95 2.13 16.52
N VAL A 87 13.10 1.57 16.17
CA VAL A 87 14.10 2.25 15.36
C VAL A 87 14.51 1.44 14.13
N ILE A 88 14.98 2.15 13.11
CA ILE A 88 15.66 1.61 11.96
C ILE A 88 17.07 2.20 11.96
N MET A 89 18.10 1.35 12.02
CA MET A 89 19.47 1.76 11.84
C MET A 89 19.74 2.06 10.38
N VAL A 90 20.48 3.12 10.08
CA VAL A 90 20.76 3.49 8.68
C VAL A 90 22.22 3.92 8.59
N HIS A 91 22.99 3.27 7.71
CA HIS A 91 24.38 3.69 7.45
C HIS A 91 24.67 3.71 5.94
N SER A 92 25.80 4.27 5.54
CA SER A 92 26.23 4.39 4.16
C SER A 92 27.46 3.57 3.83
N HIS A 93 27.50 3.03 2.60
CA HIS A 93 28.68 2.52 1.91
C HIS A 93 28.94 3.43 0.69
N PRO A 94 29.63 4.57 0.86
CA PRO A 94 29.67 5.64 -0.14
C PRO A 94 30.39 5.25 -1.43
N PHE A 95 31.14 4.16 -1.45
CA PHE A 95 31.85 3.66 -2.64
C PHE A 95 31.02 2.67 -3.46
N GLU A 96 29.97 2.09 -2.93
CA GLU A 96 29.20 1.08 -3.61
C GLU A 96 28.21 1.69 -4.60
N LYS A 97 28.41 1.37 -5.89
CA LYS A 97 27.55 1.80 -7.00
C LYS A 97 26.39 0.84 -7.26
N GLU A 98 26.62 -0.44 -6.96
CA GLU A 98 25.61 -1.49 -7.03
C GLU A 98 24.75 -1.51 -5.75
N ILE A 99 23.93 -2.54 -5.59
CA ILE A 99 23.16 -2.73 -4.36
C ILE A 99 24.15 -3.04 -3.23
N PRO A 100 24.24 -2.18 -2.21
CA PRO A 100 25.21 -2.37 -1.12
C PRO A 100 24.88 -3.65 -0.34
N ASP A 101 25.92 -4.36 0.08
CA ASP A 101 25.80 -5.52 0.96
C ASP A 101 26.32 -5.19 2.35
N TYR A 102 25.92 -5.97 3.34
CA TYR A 102 26.34 -5.82 4.72
C TYR A 102 27.69 -6.51 4.94
N SER A 103 28.68 -5.78 5.39
CA SER A 103 30.01 -6.32 5.70
C SER A 103 29.99 -7.25 6.93
N PRO A 104 31.03 -8.08 7.17
CA PRO A 104 31.14 -8.84 8.41
C PRO A 104 31.14 -7.99 9.68
N SER A 105 31.72 -6.76 9.63
CA SER A 105 31.68 -5.80 10.74
C SER A 105 30.28 -5.29 11.00
N ASP A 106 29.49 -5.00 9.96
CA ASP A 106 28.09 -4.61 10.10
C ASP A 106 27.26 -5.75 10.71
N ASN A 107 27.52 -6.98 10.27
CA ASN A 107 26.82 -8.15 10.80
C ASN A 107 27.01 -8.29 12.30
N HIS A 108 28.22 -8.08 12.81
CA HIS A 108 28.53 -8.18 14.23
C HIS A 108 28.04 -6.94 15.00
N GLY A 109 28.37 -5.74 14.54
CA GLY A 109 28.08 -4.48 15.24
C GLY A 109 26.58 -4.18 15.30
N GLU A 110 25.87 -4.39 14.19
CA GLU A 110 24.43 -4.17 14.15
C GLU A 110 23.64 -5.22 14.94
N ALA A 111 24.12 -6.47 15.03
CA ALA A 111 23.47 -7.50 15.85
C ALA A 111 23.47 -7.10 17.33
N LEU A 112 24.64 -6.70 17.86
CA LEU A 112 24.78 -6.24 19.25
C LEU A 112 23.94 -4.98 19.51
N THR A 113 23.95 -4.04 18.58
CA THR A 113 23.18 -2.78 18.68
C THR A 113 21.69 -3.06 18.62
N SER A 114 21.22 -3.93 17.72
CA SER A 114 19.81 -4.32 17.59
C SER A 114 19.31 -5.03 18.84
N GLU A 115 20.10 -5.93 19.42
CA GLU A 115 19.76 -6.63 20.66
C GLU A 115 19.61 -5.62 21.82
N THR A 116 20.55 -4.68 21.93
CA THR A 116 20.51 -3.62 22.95
C THR A 116 19.28 -2.75 22.80
N ILE A 117 19.03 -2.26 21.60
CA ILE A 117 17.86 -1.42 21.29
C ILE A 117 16.56 -2.15 21.62
N SER A 118 16.42 -3.39 21.15
CA SER A 118 15.21 -4.17 21.40
C SER A 118 14.96 -4.38 22.90
N LYS A 119 16.00 -4.67 23.68
CA LYS A 119 15.90 -4.86 25.14
C LYS A 119 15.59 -3.56 25.91
N CYS A 120 16.04 -2.42 25.39
CA CYS A 120 15.82 -1.11 26.03
C CYS A 120 14.45 -0.51 25.72
N LEU A 121 13.80 -0.91 24.62
CA LEU A 121 12.50 -0.39 24.25
C LEU A 121 11.35 -1.27 24.83
N PRO A 122 10.20 -0.66 25.20
CA PRO A 122 9.03 -1.39 25.69
C PRO A 122 8.57 -2.47 24.68
N ALA A 123 8.17 -3.64 25.20
CA ALA A 123 7.71 -4.79 24.42
C ALA A 123 8.77 -5.45 23.50
N ASN A 124 10.05 -5.13 23.69
CA ASN A 124 11.17 -5.72 22.92
C ASN A 124 10.91 -5.77 21.41
N PRO A 125 10.64 -4.63 20.75
CA PRO A 125 10.27 -4.63 19.34
C PRO A 125 11.43 -5.12 18.48
N PRO A 126 11.14 -5.71 17.29
CA PRO A 126 12.18 -5.98 16.31
C PRO A 126 12.79 -4.66 15.80
N VAL A 127 13.99 -4.74 15.24
CA VAL A 127 14.76 -3.61 14.71
C VAL A 127 15.01 -3.86 13.22
N ALA A 128 14.97 -2.82 12.41
CA ALA A 128 15.38 -2.91 11.01
C ALA A 128 16.69 -2.17 10.77
N SER A 129 17.35 -2.49 9.67
CA SER A 129 18.56 -1.81 9.20
C SER A 129 18.48 -1.55 7.71
N LEU A 130 18.97 -0.39 7.28
CA LEU A 130 19.15 0.02 5.89
C LEU A 130 20.61 0.38 5.65
N VAL A 131 21.18 -0.08 4.55
CA VAL A 131 22.48 0.38 4.06
C VAL A 131 22.30 1.10 2.72
N PHE A 132 22.87 2.30 2.60
CA PHE A 132 22.78 3.13 1.41
C PHE A 132 24.11 3.13 0.65
N GLY A 133 24.10 2.73 -0.62
CA GLY A 133 25.14 3.02 -1.59
C GLY A 133 24.89 4.34 -2.31
N GLN A 134 25.64 4.61 -3.39
CA GLN A 134 25.49 5.84 -4.17
C GLN A 134 24.10 5.98 -4.81
N HIS A 135 23.53 4.89 -5.32
CA HIS A 135 22.25 4.88 -6.08
C HIS A 135 21.24 3.89 -5.54
N HIS A 136 21.67 2.94 -4.77
CA HIS A 136 20.88 1.80 -4.30
C HIS A 136 20.90 1.70 -2.79
N LEU A 137 19.96 0.98 -2.23
CA LEU A 137 19.93 0.62 -0.82
C LEU A 137 19.63 -0.87 -0.65
N ASN A 138 20.00 -1.42 0.49
CA ASN A 138 19.59 -2.74 0.93
C ASN A 138 18.97 -2.66 2.32
N ALA A 139 18.17 -3.66 2.68
CA ALA A 139 17.44 -3.68 3.94
C ALA A 139 17.43 -5.06 4.58
N ARG A 140 17.41 -5.09 5.92
CA ARG A 140 17.21 -6.30 6.71
C ARG A 140 16.44 -6.01 8.00
N GLY A 141 15.77 -7.01 8.53
CA GLY A 141 15.14 -6.96 9.85
C GLY A 141 15.82 -7.91 10.81
N TRP A 142 16.05 -7.46 12.03
CA TRP A 142 16.56 -8.26 13.12
C TRP A 142 15.41 -8.70 14.04
N SER A 143 15.37 -9.98 14.36
CA SER A 143 14.38 -10.56 15.27
C SER A 143 15.02 -10.97 16.59
N GLY A 144 14.57 -10.41 17.69
CA GLY A 144 15.02 -10.76 19.03
C GLY A 144 14.76 -12.22 19.41
N LEU A 145 13.72 -12.84 18.83
CA LEU A 145 13.40 -14.25 19.08
C LEU A 145 14.41 -15.22 18.45
N SER A 146 14.86 -14.91 17.23
CA SER A 146 15.81 -15.77 16.51
C SER A 146 17.25 -15.29 16.60
N GLN A 147 17.49 -14.07 17.09
CA GLN A 147 18.79 -13.39 17.11
C GLN A 147 19.50 -13.40 15.74
N LYS A 148 18.72 -13.26 14.67
CA LYS A 148 19.20 -13.31 13.28
C LYS A 148 18.58 -12.20 12.44
N PHE A 149 19.36 -11.76 11.45
CA PHE A 149 18.86 -10.92 10.38
C PHE A 149 18.17 -11.73 9.30
N SER A 150 17.14 -11.13 8.70
CA SER A 150 16.53 -11.62 7.47
C SER A 150 16.39 -10.44 6.49
N SER A 151 16.58 -10.69 5.20
CA SER A 151 16.43 -9.66 4.17
C SER A 151 15.03 -9.05 4.22
N ALA A 152 14.95 -7.72 4.12
CA ALA A 152 13.71 -6.97 4.14
C ALA A 152 13.38 -6.38 2.76
N ALA A 153 12.08 -6.26 2.47
CA ALA A 153 11.62 -5.43 1.36
C ALA A 153 11.58 -3.96 1.76
N VAL A 154 11.64 -3.06 0.76
CA VAL A 154 11.51 -1.62 0.99
C VAL A 154 10.44 -1.06 0.07
N ALA A 155 9.45 -0.37 0.64
CA ALA A 155 8.42 0.36 -0.09
C ALA A 155 8.62 1.86 0.13
N THR A 156 8.92 2.58 -0.94
CA THR A 156 9.06 4.04 -0.93
C THR A 156 7.91 4.67 -1.68
N MET A 157 7.23 5.64 -1.06
CA MET A 157 6.07 6.29 -1.66
C MET A 157 5.96 7.76 -1.29
N GLU A 158 5.48 8.57 -2.25
CA GLU A 158 5.04 9.95 -1.99
C GLU A 158 4.30 10.48 -3.22
N SER A 159 3.19 11.19 -3.00
CA SER A 159 2.34 11.70 -4.07
C SER A 159 1.97 10.60 -5.06
N GLY A 160 2.10 10.63 -6.30
CA GLY A 160 1.79 9.53 -7.22
C GLY A 160 2.94 8.52 -7.44
N TYR A 161 4.09 8.73 -6.81
CA TYR A 161 5.26 7.84 -6.91
C TYR A 161 5.14 6.66 -5.97
N PHE A 162 5.48 5.47 -6.47
CA PHE A 162 5.63 4.27 -5.67
C PHE A 162 6.77 3.41 -6.23
N ARG A 163 7.65 2.96 -5.37
CA ARG A 163 8.71 2.03 -5.71
C ARG A 163 8.74 0.91 -4.69
N PHE A 164 8.70 -0.32 -5.17
CA PHE A 164 8.83 -1.51 -4.35
C PHE A 164 10.13 -2.24 -4.69
N GLN A 165 11.00 -2.40 -3.70
CA GLN A 165 12.21 -3.19 -3.79
C GLN A 165 12.01 -4.45 -2.96
N SER A 166 11.97 -5.60 -3.61
CA SER A 166 11.87 -6.89 -2.92
C SER A 166 13.14 -7.20 -2.12
N SER A 167 13.00 -8.05 -1.11
CA SER A 167 14.15 -8.59 -0.40
C SER A 167 15.08 -9.35 -1.36
N SER A 168 16.39 -9.33 -1.10
CA SER A 168 17.40 -9.99 -1.95
C SER A 168 17.13 -11.49 -2.18
N ALA A 169 16.47 -12.15 -1.23
CA ALA A 169 16.07 -13.57 -1.35
C ALA A 169 15.00 -13.80 -2.45
N ALA A 170 14.17 -12.81 -2.76
CA ALA A 170 13.12 -12.93 -3.78
C ALA A 170 13.65 -12.80 -5.22
N LYS A 171 14.85 -12.22 -5.41
CA LYS A 171 15.44 -11.99 -6.74
C LYS A 171 15.79 -13.24 -7.55
N LYS A 172 15.86 -14.42 -6.94
CA LYS A 172 16.29 -15.67 -7.59
C LYS A 172 15.19 -16.40 -8.39
N GLN A 173 13.96 -15.92 -8.42
CA GLN A 173 12.82 -16.64 -9.03
C GLN A 173 12.40 -16.18 -10.45
N GLY A 174 13.10 -15.26 -11.10
CA GLY A 174 12.59 -14.58 -12.28
C GLY A 174 13.22 -15.00 -13.60
N ARG A 175 12.89 -16.16 -14.19
CA ARG A 175 12.74 -16.20 -15.65
C ARG A 175 11.34 -15.67 -15.96
N HIS A 176 11.26 -14.49 -16.61
CA HIS A 176 9.97 -13.96 -17.06
C HIS A 176 9.29 -14.99 -17.97
N GLN A 177 8.00 -15.19 -17.75
CA GLN A 177 7.20 -16.01 -18.63
C GLN A 177 7.18 -15.36 -20.01
N GLU A 178 7.24 -16.14 -21.08
CA GLU A 178 7.11 -15.69 -22.45
C GLU A 178 5.83 -14.84 -22.66
N SER A 179 4.79 -15.13 -21.88
CA SER A 179 3.51 -14.44 -21.89
C SER A 179 3.59 -12.93 -21.59
N VAL A 180 4.59 -12.45 -20.81
CA VAL A 180 4.75 -11.01 -20.46
C VAL A 180 5.85 -10.30 -21.26
N HIS A 181 6.49 -10.99 -22.23
CA HIS A 181 7.61 -10.44 -23.00
C HIS A 181 7.28 -9.12 -23.72
N ARG A 182 6.07 -8.99 -24.29
CA ARG A 182 5.63 -7.75 -24.96
C ARG A 182 5.45 -6.61 -23.95
N GLN A 183 4.97 -6.92 -22.76
CA GLN A 183 4.80 -5.96 -21.67
C GLN A 183 6.15 -5.47 -21.15
N VAL A 184 7.11 -6.37 -20.95
CA VAL A 184 8.48 -6.01 -20.55
C VAL A 184 9.14 -5.07 -21.54
N LYS A 185 8.90 -5.25 -22.86
CA LYS A 185 9.37 -4.30 -23.87
C LYS A 185 8.77 -2.90 -23.73
N ALA A 186 7.54 -2.80 -23.24
CA ALA A 186 6.83 -1.52 -23.10
C ALA A 186 7.10 -0.83 -21.75
N LEU A 187 7.15 -1.60 -20.65
CA LEU A 187 7.19 -1.07 -19.29
C LEU A 187 8.55 -1.26 -18.60
N GLY A 188 9.45 -2.04 -19.21
CA GLY A 188 10.78 -2.33 -18.67
C GLY A 188 10.80 -3.48 -17.67
N GLN A 189 12.00 -4.03 -17.49
CA GLN A 189 12.31 -5.15 -16.63
C GLN A 189 12.01 -4.83 -15.14
N SER A 190 12.40 -3.64 -14.68
CA SER A 190 12.22 -3.20 -13.30
C SER A 190 10.74 -3.12 -12.88
N PHE A 191 9.85 -2.72 -13.79
CA PHE A 191 8.41 -2.75 -13.56
C PHE A 191 7.93 -4.18 -13.33
N GLN A 192 8.33 -5.12 -14.19
CA GLN A 192 7.90 -6.51 -14.12
C GLN A 192 8.38 -7.18 -12.82
N GLU A 193 9.63 -6.96 -12.42
CA GLU A 193 10.19 -7.47 -11.17
C GLU A 193 9.44 -6.96 -9.92
N GLN A 194 9.09 -5.68 -9.91
CA GLN A 194 8.27 -5.11 -8.84
C GLN A 194 6.89 -5.79 -8.80
N LEU A 195 6.19 -5.87 -9.93
CA LEU A 195 4.86 -6.46 -10.04
C LEU A 195 4.84 -7.94 -9.59
N GLU A 196 5.85 -8.73 -9.98
CA GLU A 196 5.94 -10.15 -9.64
C GLU A 196 6.21 -10.41 -8.15
N THR A 197 6.82 -9.47 -7.46
CA THR A 197 7.22 -9.66 -6.04
C THR A 197 6.22 -9.07 -5.05
N MET A 198 5.37 -8.14 -5.50
CA MET A 198 4.38 -7.47 -4.66
C MET A 198 3.20 -8.37 -4.28
N ASP A 199 2.68 -8.14 -3.07
CA ASP A 199 1.43 -8.69 -2.56
C ASP A 199 0.31 -7.65 -2.75
N ILE A 200 -0.57 -7.85 -3.75
CA ILE A 200 -1.55 -6.83 -4.16
C ILE A 200 -2.95 -7.21 -3.70
N GLY A 201 -3.58 -6.32 -2.95
CA GLY A 201 -4.96 -6.46 -2.49
C GLY A 201 -5.97 -5.94 -3.52
N VAL A 202 -7.05 -6.69 -3.75
CA VAL A 202 -8.23 -6.22 -4.49
C VAL A 202 -9.44 -6.39 -3.60
N VAL A 203 -10.07 -5.29 -3.23
CA VAL A 203 -11.19 -5.25 -2.28
C VAL A 203 -12.46 -4.86 -3.02
N GLY A 204 -13.48 -5.75 -2.94
CA GLY A 204 -14.71 -5.67 -3.74
C GLY A 204 -14.54 -6.33 -5.10
N LEU A 205 -15.17 -7.50 -5.30
CA LEU A 205 -15.05 -8.32 -6.52
C LEU A 205 -16.33 -8.27 -7.38
N GLY A 206 -16.93 -7.10 -7.47
CA GLY A 206 -17.95 -6.79 -8.48
C GLY A 206 -17.35 -6.69 -9.89
N GLY A 207 -18.05 -6.03 -10.80
CA GLY A 207 -17.58 -5.86 -12.19
C GLY A 207 -16.22 -5.17 -12.29
N THR A 208 -15.96 -4.14 -11.48
CA THR A 208 -14.70 -3.41 -11.48
C THR A 208 -13.56 -4.23 -10.88
N GLY A 209 -13.75 -4.80 -9.68
CA GLY A 209 -12.66 -5.50 -9.00
C GLY A 209 -12.27 -6.82 -9.64
N SER A 210 -13.23 -7.57 -10.21
CA SER A 210 -12.90 -8.78 -10.98
C SER A 210 -12.10 -8.45 -12.24
N ALA A 211 -12.41 -7.34 -12.92
CA ALA A 211 -11.66 -6.86 -14.08
C ALA A 211 -10.25 -6.38 -13.71
N VAL A 212 -10.09 -5.68 -12.57
CA VAL A 212 -8.75 -5.32 -12.03
C VAL A 212 -7.93 -6.56 -11.75
N ALA A 213 -8.51 -7.55 -11.04
CA ALA A 213 -7.82 -8.79 -10.68
C ALA A 213 -7.36 -9.58 -11.93
N GLU A 214 -8.21 -9.67 -12.96
CA GLU A 214 -7.85 -10.31 -14.22
C GLU A 214 -6.71 -9.57 -14.93
N GLN A 215 -6.78 -8.24 -15.05
CA GLN A 215 -5.72 -7.46 -15.69
C GLN A 215 -4.38 -7.66 -14.96
N LEU A 216 -4.36 -7.63 -13.63
CA LEU A 216 -3.15 -7.85 -12.84
C LEU A 216 -2.58 -9.26 -13.05
N ALA A 217 -3.42 -10.29 -13.07
CA ALA A 217 -2.99 -11.68 -13.31
C ALA A 217 -2.38 -11.84 -14.71
N ARG A 218 -3.01 -11.25 -15.75
CA ARG A 218 -2.49 -11.26 -17.14
C ARG A 218 -1.20 -10.45 -17.29
N MET A 219 -1.01 -9.42 -16.48
CA MET A 219 0.22 -8.65 -16.41
C MET A 219 1.35 -9.38 -15.66
N GLY A 220 1.09 -10.54 -15.07
CA GLY A 220 2.11 -11.35 -14.40
C GLY A 220 2.26 -11.07 -12.90
N ALA A 221 1.28 -10.44 -12.26
CA ALA A 221 1.24 -10.40 -10.79
C ALA A 221 1.22 -11.84 -10.24
N ARG A 222 2.07 -12.12 -9.25
CA ARG A 222 2.20 -13.47 -8.70
C ARG A 222 1.48 -13.68 -7.38
N LYS A 223 1.11 -12.59 -6.69
CA LYS A 223 0.44 -12.66 -5.38
C LYS A 223 -0.73 -11.69 -5.33
N LEU A 224 -1.93 -12.22 -5.24
CA LEU A 224 -3.13 -11.42 -5.09
C LEU A 224 -3.88 -11.81 -3.80
N ARG A 225 -4.39 -10.80 -3.09
CA ARG A 225 -5.29 -10.93 -1.95
C ARG A 225 -6.67 -10.39 -2.33
N LEU A 226 -7.65 -11.26 -2.35
CA LEU A 226 -9.02 -10.94 -2.75
C LEU A 226 -9.92 -10.86 -1.52
N VAL A 227 -10.62 -9.74 -1.33
CA VAL A 227 -11.58 -9.52 -0.24
C VAL A 227 -12.95 -9.17 -0.79
N ASP A 228 -13.92 -9.99 -0.48
CA ASP A 228 -15.34 -9.75 -0.73
C ASP A 228 -16.16 -10.71 0.13
N HIS A 229 -17.21 -10.22 0.77
CA HIS A 229 -18.06 -11.05 1.65
C HIS A 229 -19.28 -11.64 0.92
N ASP A 230 -19.55 -11.18 -0.30
CA ASP A 230 -20.74 -11.56 -1.05
C ASP A 230 -20.63 -12.92 -1.73
N LYS A 231 -21.79 -13.51 -1.96
CA LYS A 231 -21.99 -14.62 -2.88
C LYS A 231 -22.44 -14.11 -4.26
N LEU A 232 -22.24 -14.93 -5.29
CA LEU A 232 -22.73 -14.62 -6.63
C LEU A 232 -24.24 -14.67 -6.69
N GLU A 233 -24.81 -13.68 -7.36
CA GLU A 233 -26.23 -13.53 -7.69
C GLU A 233 -26.44 -13.51 -9.21
N PRO A 234 -27.65 -13.80 -9.73
CA PRO A 234 -27.92 -13.75 -11.16
C PRO A 234 -27.54 -12.42 -11.82
N SER A 235 -27.80 -11.32 -11.14
CA SER A 235 -27.43 -9.96 -11.60
C SER A 235 -25.92 -9.74 -11.80
N ASN A 236 -25.06 -10.56 -11.18
CA ASN A 236 -23.60 -10.46 -11.28
C ASN A 236 -23.05 -11.07 -12.57
N LEU A 237 -23.74 -12.02 -13.18
CA LEU A 237 -23.30 -12.71 -14.40
C LEU A 237 -23.01 -11.77 -15.57
N SER A 238 -23.68 -10.62 -15.61
CA SER A 238 -23.51 -9.63 -16.67
C SER A 238 -22.20 -8.86 -16.60
N ARG A 239 -21.43 -8.94 -15.46
CA ARG A 239 -20.27 -8.08 -15.24
C ARG A 239 -19.12 -8.65 -14.43
N VAL A 240 -19.33 -9.72 -13.65
CA VAL A 240 -18.26 -10.33 -12.85
C VAL A 240 -17.45 -11.30 -13.71
N TYR A 241 -16.19 -11.02 -13.90
CA TYR A 241 -15.28 -11.85 -14.71
C TYR A 241 -15.08 -13.23 -14.09
N GLY A 242 -15.10 -14.26 -14.95
CA GLY A 242 -14.95 -15.66 -14.55
C GLY A 242 -16.23 -16.31 -14.03
N SER A 243 -17.30 -15.54 -13.74
CA SER A 243 -18.57 -16.08 -13.23
C SER A 243 -19.34 -16.87 -14.29
N LYS A 244 -19.98 -17.97 -13.87
CA LYS A 244 -20.77 -18.87 -14.71
C LYS A 244 -22.11 -19.16 -14.03
N GLN A 245 -23.15 -19.51 -14.81
CA GLN A 245 -24.48 -19.84 -14.28
C GLN A 245 -24.43 -20.89 -13.17
N ARG A 246 -23.57 -21.91 -13.30
CA ARG A 246 -23.40 -22.95 -12.29
C ARG A 246 -22.93 -22.44 -10.93
N ASP A 247 -22.17 -21.33 -10.93
CA ASP A 247 -21.60 -20.75 -9.70
C ASP A 247 -22.68 -20.00 -8.94
N VAL A 248 -23.59 -19.34 -9.66
CA VAL A 248 -24.80 -18.71 -9.10
C VAL A 248 -25.72 -19.75 -8.47
N LEU A 249 -26.01 -20.84 -9.19
CA LEU A 249 -26.87 -21.93 -8.69
C LEU A 249 -26.29 -22.54 -7.40
N LYS A 250 -24.97 -22.64 -7.28
CA LYS A 250 -24.28 -23.13 -6.09
C LYS A 250 -24.10 -22.06 -5.01
N LYS A 251 -24.52 -20.81 -5.24
CA LYS A 251 -24.31 -19.66 -4.34
C LYS A 251 -22.86 -19.51 -3.89
N GLN A 252 -21.90 -19.68 -4.82
CA GLN A 252 -20.47 -19.60 -4.52
C GLN A 252 -20.08 -18.18 -4.11
N ALA A 253 -19.10 -18.05 -3.23
CA ALA A 253 -18.54 -16.76 -2.85
C ALA A 253 -17.79 -16.12 -4.05
N LYS A 254 -17.96 -14.82 -4.25
CA LYS A 254 -17.28 -14.08 -5.34
C LYS A 254 -15.76 -14.29 -5.31
N VAL A 255 -15.14 -14.24 -4.12
CA VAL A 255 -13.69 -14.45 -3.95
C VAL A 255 -13.21 -15.82 -4.45
N GLU A 256 -14.02 -16.89 -4.28
CA GLU A 256 -13.66 -18.24 -4.72
C GLU A 256 -13.74 -18.39 -6.24
N VAL A 257 -14.82 -17.85 -6.83
CA VAL A 257 -15.01 -17.90 -8.27
C VAL A 257 -13.93 -17.13 -9.00
N VAL A 258 -13.65 -15.89 -8.56
CA VAL A 258 -12.59 -15.08 -9.16
C VAL A 258 -11.22 -15.73 -8.94
N ALA A 259 -10.90 -16.23 -7.74
CA ALA A 259 -9.63 -16.92 -7.48
C ALA A 259 -9.42 -18.15 -8.38
N SER A 260 -10.47 -18.97 -8.56
CA SER A 260 -10.42 -20.13 -9.46
C SER A 260 -10.14 -19.69 -10.91
N TYR A 261 -10.85 -18.67 -11.36
CA TYR A 261 -10.69 -18.11 -12.71
C TYR A 261 -9.27 -17.56 -12.94
N LEU A 262 -8.70 -16.83 -11.98
CA LEU A 262 -7.34 -16.30 -12.09
C LEU A 262 -6.29 -17.41 -12.19
N LYS A 263 -6.49 -18.55 -11.51
CA LYS A 263 -5.60 -19.71 -11.61
C LYS A 263 -5.70 -20.41 -12.98
N GLU A 264 -6.84 -20.33 -13.66
CA GLU A 264 -6.97 -20.78 -15.05
C GLU A 264 -6.15 -19.89 -16.01
N ILE A 265 -6.08 -18.57 -15.75
CA ILE A 265 -5.27 -17.60 -16.53
C ILE A 265 -3.79 -17.76 -16.25
N SER A 266 -3.41 -17.85 -14.99
CA SER A 266 -2.01 -17.91 -14.53
C SER A 266 -1.86 -19.02 -13.48
N PRO A 267 -1.48 -20.25 -13.87
CA PRO A 267 -1.41 -21.38 -12.92
C PRO A 267 -0.40 -21.19 -11.78
N THR A 268 0.57 -20.28 -11.95
CA THR A 268 1.61 -19.98 -10.96
C THR A 268 1.22 -18.85 -9.99
N ILE A 269 0.04 -18.25 -10.15
CA ILE A 269 -0.40 -17.16 -9.28
C ILE A 269 -0.82 -17.70 -7.90
N GLU A 270 -0.31 -17.08 -6.85
CA GLU A 270 -0.77 -17.29 -5.48
C GLU A 270 -1.96 -16.35 -5.21
N VAL A 271 -3.16 -16.93 -5.03
CA VAL A 271 -4.35 -16.15 -4.70
C VAL A 271 -4.83 -16.54 -3.31
N LYS A 272 -4.76 -15.59 -2.38
CA LYS A 272 -5.36 -15.69 -1.04
C LYS A 272 -6.73 -15.02 -1.05
N THR A 273 -7.70 -15.62 -0.40
CA THR A 273 -9.08 -15.13 -0.36
C THR A 273 -9.56 -14.89 1.05
N LEU A 274 -10.33 -13.83 1.26
CA LEU A 274 -10.97 -13.52 2.54
C LEU A 274 -12.44 -13.19 2.32
N LYS A 275 -13.34 -14.05 2.86
CA LYS A 275 -14.81 -13.92 2.78
C LYS A 275 -15.34 -13.11 3.96
N LEU A 276 -14.79 -11.95 4.22
CA LEU A 276 -15.22 -11.07 5.29
C LEU A 276 -15.52 -9.67 4.74
N SER A 277 -16.39 -8.96 5.44
CA SER A 277 -16.55 -7.53 5.22
C SER A 277 -15.26 -6.80 5.57
N VAL A 278 -14.85 -5.87 4.72
CA VAL A 278 -13.70 -5.00 5.00
C VAL A 278 -13.92 -4.08 6.22
N MET A 279 -15.16 -3.97 6.68
CA MET A 279 -15.52 -3.22 7.88
C MET A 279 -15.04 -3.88 9.19
N THR A 280 -14.51 -5.10 9.14
CA THR A 280 -14.00 -5.80 10.32
C THR A 280 -12.51 -5.53 10.54
N ARG A 281 -12.10 -5.41 11.79
CA ARG A 281 -10.69 -5.22 12.17
C ARG A 281 -9.79 -6.34 11.67
N SER A 282 -10.28 -7.59 11.68
CA SER A 282 -9.54 -8.75 11.17
C SER A 282 -9.25 -8.64 9.66
N ALA A 283 -10.21 -8.14 8.86
CA ALA A 283 -9.99 -7.92 7.44
C ALA A 283 -8.94 -6.82 7.19
N LEU A 284 -8.94 -5.75 7.99
CA LEU A 284 -7.96 -4.68 7.89
C LEU A 284 -6.56 -5.13 8.29
N GLN A 285 -6.43 -5.94 9.35
CA GLN A 285 -5.16 -6.54 9.75
C GLN A 285 -4.62 -7.49 8.66
N TRP A 286 -5.50 -8.25 8.02
CA TRP A 286 -5.11 -9.13 6.92
C TRP A 286 -4.66 -8.34 5.68
N LEU A 287 -5.35 -7.22 5.35
CA LEU A 287 -4.97 -6.31 4.28
C LEU A 287 -3.69 -5.51 4.57
N ALA A 288 -3.31 -5.34 5.83
CA ALA A 288 -2.06 -4.68 6.19
C ALA A 288 -0.81 -5.40 5.62
N ASN A 289 -0.95 -6.68 5.27
CA ASN A 289 0.09 -7.44 4.56
C ASN A 289 0.27 -7.03 3.10
N CYS A 290 -0.67 -6.30 2.50
CA CYS A 290 -0.55 -5.85 1.11
C CYS A 290 0.54 -4.79 0.96
N ASP A 291 1.19 -4.82 -0.19
CA ASP A 291 2.15 -3.79 -0.60
C ASP A 291 1.46 -2.71 -1.45
N PHE A 292 0.31 -3.03 -2.02
CA PHE A 292 -0.57 -2.14 -2.77
C PHE A 292 -2.02 -2.62 -2.67
N ILE A 293 -3.00 -1.69 -2.69
CA ILE A 293 -4.43 -2.04 -2.62
C ILE A 293 -5.21 -1.37 -3.76
N PHE A 294 -6.10 -2.13 -4.39
CA PHE A 294 -7.18 -1.60 -5.21
C PHE A 294 -8.48 -1.66 -4.43
N SER A 295 -9.09 -0.49 -4.18
CA SER A 295 -10.43 -0.35 -3.61
C SER A 295 -11.45 -0.27 -4.75
N CYS A 296 -12.26 -1.31 -4.90
CA CYS A 296 -13.30 -1.40 -5.92
C CYS A 296 -14.69 -1.46 -5.27
N MET A 297 -14.84 -0.73 -4.15
CA MET A 297 -16.07 -0.68 -3.37
C MET A 297 -17.07 0.30 -3.98
N ASP A 298 -18.35 -0.01 -3.83
CA ASP A 298 -19.46 0.82 -4.30
C ASP A 298 -20.07 1.71 -3.20
N ARG A 299 -19.76 1.44 -1.91
CA ARG A 299 -20.29 2.18 -0.76
C ARG A 299 -19.24 3.09 -0.14
N HIS A 300 -19.70 4.17 0.54
CA HIS A 300 -18.85 5.18 1.18
C HIS A 300 -18.16 4.66 2.45
N ALA A 301 -18.86 3.91 3.30
CA ALA A 301 -18.29 3.41 4.55
C ALA A 301 -17.08 2.49 4.33
N PRO A 302 -17.12 1.45 3.48
CA PRO A 302 -15.95 0.64 3.15
C PRO A 302 -14.78 1.43 2.54
N ARG A 303 -15.09 2.41 1.68
CA ARG A 303 -14.05 3.31 1.12
C ARG A 303 -13.37 4.14 2.20
N ALA A 304 -14.14 4.65 3.19
CA ALA A 304 -13.59 5.41 4.31
C ALA A 304 -12.59 4.59 5.12
N VAL A 305 -12.94 3.35 5.44
CA VAL A 305 -12.09 2.44 6.21
C VAL A 305 -10.81 2.09 5.45
N LEU A 306 -10.91 1.79 4.16
CA LEU A 306 -9.73 1.53 3.31
C LEU A 306 -8.85 2.77 3.15
N ASN A 307 -9.45 3.96 3.03
CA ASN A 307 -8.73 5.22 3.03
C ASN A 307 -7.93 5.41 4.32
N GLU A 308 -8.50 5.09 5.48
CA GLU A 308 -7.79 5.15 6.77
C GLU A 308 -6.68 4.10 6.86
N LEU A 309 -6.93 2.86 6.41
CA LEU A 309 -5.93 1.79 6.36
C LEU A 309 -4.71 2.21 5.54
N SER A 310 -4.92 2.80 4.37
CA SER A 310 -3.85 3.29 3.50
C SER A 310 -2.92 4.26 4.24
N TYR A 311 -3.46 5.25 4.94
CA TYR A 311 -2.66 6.23 5.68
C TYR A 311 -2.05 5.66 6.97
N GLN A 312 -2.80 4.88 7.74
CA GLN A 312 -2.30 4.31 9.00
C GLN A 312 -1.15 3.31 8.78
N CYS A 313 -1.27 2.47 7.76
CA CYS A 313 -0.31 1.40 7.48
C CYS A 313 0.68 1.75 6.36
N PHE A 314 0.61 2.96 5.80
CA PHE A 314 1.49 3.37 4.71
C PHE A 314 1.43 2.39 3.53
N ILE A 315 0.20 2.10 3.05
CA ILE A 315 -0.04 1.25 1.89
C ILE A 315 -0.64 2.13 0.79
N PRO A 316 0.03 2.30 -0.36
CA PRO A 316 -0.57 3.04 -1.46
C PRO A 316 -1.81 2.31 -1.97
N MET A 317 -2.83 3.08 -2.32
CA MET A 317 -4.11 2.54 -2.77
C MET A 317 -4.62 3.31 -3.99
N ILE A 318 -5.29 2.60 -4.88
CA ILE A 318 -6.11 3.22 -5.92
C ILE A 318 -7.57 2.87 -5.65
N ASP A 319 -8.39 3.91 -5.42
CA ASP A 319 -9.83 3.77 -5.37
C ASP A 319 -10.41 3.90 -6.78
N VAL A 320 -11.07 2.84 -7.24
CA VAL A 320 -11.67 2.74 -8.56
C VAL A 320 -13.18 2.80 -8.43
N GLY A 321 -13.80 3.73 -9.13
CA GLY A 321 -15.24 3.90 -9.10
C GLY A 321 -15.80 4.19 -10.50
N VAL A 322 -17.04 3.75 -10.71
CA VAL A 322 -17.82 4.13 -11.88
C VAL A 322 -19.23 4.50 -11.43
N GLY A 323 -19.74 5.60 -11.93
CA GLY A 323 -21.14 5.98 -11.79
C GLY A 323 -21.71 6.28 -13.16
N ILE A 324 -22.84 5.67 -13.48
CA ILE A 324 -23.57 5.89 -14.73
C ILE A 324 -25.00 6.26 -14.44
N ARG A 325 -25.56 7.12 -15.29
CA ARG A 325 -26.96 7.55 -15.22
C ARG A 325 -27.55 7.52 -16.63
N ARG A 326 -28.80 7.14 -16.73
CA ARG A 326 -29.59 7.32 -17.94
C ARG A 326 -30.35 8.63 -17.83
N GLU A 327 -30.17 9.51 -18.80
CA GLU A 327 -30.87 10.78 -18.90
C GLU A 327 -32.27 10.59 -19.53
N SER A 328 -33.11 11.64 -19.47
CA SER A 328 -34.47 11.62 -19.98
C SER A 328 -34.54 11.47 -21.51
N ASP A 329 -33.53 11.88 -22.24
CA ASP A 329 -33.41 11.70 -23.69
C ASP A 329 -32.88 10.32 -24.10
N GLY A 330 -32.61 9.43 -23.11
CA GLY A 330 -32.09 8.09 -23.32
C GLY A 330 -30.56 8.01 -23.40
N SER A 331 -29.85 9.13 -23.41
CA SER A 331 -28.39 9.13 -23.36
C SER A 331 -27.85 8.59 -22.02
N VAL A 332 -26.60 8.12 -22.02
CA VAL A 332 -25.92 7.65 -20.83
C VAL A 332 -24.82 8.63 -20.48
N THR A 333 -24.89 9.17 -19.27
CA THR A 333 -23.86 10.05 -18.69
C THR A 333 -23.23 9.39 -17.47
N GLY A 334 -22.17 10.01 -16.96
CA GLY A 334 -21.48 9.54 -15.77
C GLY A 334 -19.97 9.64 -15.88
N ALA A 335 -19.28 8.94 -14.98
CA ALA A 335 -17.82 8.95 -14.95
C ALA A 335 -17.24 7.62 -14.51
N ALA A 336 -16.11 7.25 -15.12
CA ALA A 336 -15.18 6.27 -14.60
C ALA A 336 -14.00 7.00 -13.94
N ARG A 337 -13.60 6.59 -12.74
CA ARG A 337 -12.63 7.31 -11.92
C ARG A 337 -11.58 6.37 -11.32
N ALA A 338 -10.33 6.82 -11.32
CA ALA A 338 -9.23 6.20 -10.60
C ALA A 338 -8.50 7.24 -9.74
N THR A 339 -8.56 7.09 -8.42
CA THR A 339 -7.99 8.01 -7.44
C THR A 339 -6.85 7.35 -6.69
N MET A 340 -5.64 7.90 -6.81
CA MET A 340 -4.48 7.47 -6.04
C MET A 340 -4.51 8.05 -4.63
N ILE A 341 -4.33 7.20 -3.64
CA ILE A 341 -4.22 7.53 -2.22
C ILE A 341 -2.81 7.16 -1.78
N ALA A 342 -2.07 8.17 -1.38
CA ALA A 342 -0.69 8.06 -0.88
C ALA A 342 -0.36 9.29 -0.02
N PRO A 343 0.72 9.27 0.78
CA PRO A 343 1.19 10.46 1.49
C PRO A 343 1.34 11.65 0.53
N SER A 344 1.02 12.84 1.03
CA SER A 344 1.04 14.12 0.30
C SER A 344 -0.02 14.29 -0.79
N LEU A 345 -0.85 13.28 -1.09
CA LEU A 345 -2.04 13.41 -1.91
C LEU A 345 -3.30 13.64 -1.05
N PRO A 346 -4.33 14.29 -1.60
CA PRO A 346 -5.61 14.41 -0.92
C PRO A 346 -6.29 13.05 -0.82
N CYS A 347 -6.84 12.73 0.33
CA CYS A 347 -7.58 11.50 0.56
C CYS A 347 -9.00 11.54 -0.05
N LEU A 348 -9.73 10.43 0.01
CA LEU A 348 -11.10 10.36 -0.52
C LEU A 348 -12.06 11.34 0.16
N VAL A 349 -11.83 11.66 1.45
CA VAL A 349 -12.62 12.69 2.18
C VAL A 349 -12.24 14.08 1.72
N CYS A 350 -10.94 14.37 1.52
CA CYS A 350 -10.49 15.65 0.96
C CYS A 350 -11.14 15.97 -0.38
N GLN A 351 -11.32 14.95 -1.20
CA GLN A 351 -11.87 15.04 -2.56
C GLN A 351 -13.40 14.88 -2.61
N GLU A 352 -14.07 14.76 -1.45
CA GLU A 352 -15.52 14.58 -1.33
C GLU A 352 -16.07 13.33 -2.06
N ILE A 353 -15.18 12.39 -2.38
CA ILE A 353 -15.52 11.08 -2.92
C ILE A 353 -16.17 10.22 -1.82
N VAL A 354 -15.70 10.36 -0.60
CA VAL A 354 -16.31 9.83 0.62
C VAL A 354 -16.92 10.98 1.40
N ARG A 355 -18.22 10.90 1.66
CA ARG A 355 -19.00 11.93 2.35
C ARG A 355 -19.59 11.35 3.64
N PRO A 356 -19.30 11.97 4.81
CA PRO A 356 -19.79 11.50 6.12
C PRO A 356 -21.33 11.38 6.19
N GLU A 357 -22.05 12.30 5.56
CA GLU A 357 -23.52 12.27 5.52
C GLU A 357 -24.07 11.07 4.77
N ILE A 358 -23.38 10.57 3.74
CA ILE A 358 -23.76 9.35 3.03
C ILE A 358 -23.43 8.10 3.89
N ILE A 359 -22.27 8.09 4.57
CA ILE A 359 -21.93 7.01 5.51
C ILE A 359 -23.00 6.89 6.59
N ALA A 360 -23.45 8.01 7.15
CA ALA A 360 -24.53 8.01 8.14
C ALA A 360 -25.83 7.41 7.55
N ALA A 361 -26.16 7.76 6.30
CA ALA A 361 -27.34 7.22 5.61
C ALA A 361 -27.21 5.72 5.32
N GLU A 362 -26.02 5.25 4.92
CA GLU A 362 -25.74 3.83 4.64
C GLU A 362 -25.91 2.93 5.88
N ASN A 363 -25.68 3.48 7.07
CA ASN A 363 -25.79 2.76 8.33
C ASN A 363 -27.21 2.71 8.92
N LEU A 364 -28.17 3.44 8.35
CA LEU A 364 -29.56 3.37 8.74
C LEU A 364 -30.21 2.07 8.24
N ASN A 365 -31.11 1.50 9.07
CA ASN A 365 -31.96 0.44 8.59
C ASN A 365 -32.93 0.97 7.49
N PRO A 366 -33.48 0.12 6.61
CA PRO A 366 -34.29 0.56 5.49
C PRO A 366 -35.48 1.44 5.88
N LEU A 367 -36.18 1.10 6.96
CA LEU A 367 -37.36 1.83 7.44
C LEU A 367 -36.98 3.22 7.94
N GLU A 368 -35.93 3.31 8.75
CA GLU A 368 -35.43 4.58 9.27
C GLU A 368 -34.87 5.47 8.19
N TYR A 369 -34.18 4.89 7.18
CA TYR A 369 -33.70 5.62 6.01
C TYR A 369 -34.84 6.28 5.25
N GLU A 370 -35.91 5.53 4.90
CA GLU A 370 -37.06 6.09 4.15
C GLU A 370 -37.78 7.17 4.94
N LYS A 371 -37.96 6.97 6.27
CA LYS A 371 -38.55 7.99 7.15
C LYS A 371 -37.74 9.29 7.15
N ARG A 372 -36.44 9.22 7.44
CA ARG A 372 -35.56 10.38 7.48
C ARG A 372 -35.35 11.04 6.13
N ARG A 373 -35.39 10.25 5.04
CA ARG A 373 -35.39 10.77 3.68
C ARG A 373 -36.62 11.59 3.35
N ALA A 374 -37.80 11.09 3.72
CA ALA A 374 -39.07 11.82 3.54
C ALA A 374 -39.11 13.14 4.35
N GLU A 375 -38.46 13.16 5.51
CA GLU A 375 -38.31 14.33 6.38
C GLU A 375 -37.21 15.30 5.89
N GLY A 376 -36.43 14.94 4.85
CA GLY A 376 -35.34 15.78 4.29
C GLY A 376 -34.03 15.75 5.10
N TYR A 377 -33.91 14.88 6.10
CA TYR A 377 -32.71 14.79 6.97
C TYR A 377 -31.57 13.93 6.40
N VAL A 378 -31.80 13.18 5.35
CA VAL A 378 -30.82 12.24 4.77
C VAL A 378 -30.70 12.45 3.28
N ALA A 379 -29.47 12.58 2.78
CA ALA A 379 -29.21 12.67 1.35
C ALA A 379 -29.62 11.36 0.64
N PRO A 380 -30.23 11.43 -0.55
CA PRO A 380 -30.56 10.25 -1.32
C PRO A 380 -29.29 9.54 -1.80
N PHE A 381 -29.24 8.21 -1.67
CA PHE A 381 -28.24 7.36 -2.30
C PHE A 381 -28.90 6.13 -2.92
N GLU A 382 -28.31 5.64 -3.99
CA GLU A 382 -28.79 4.43 -4.65
C GLU A 382 -28.15 3.20 -4.03
N ARG A 383 -28.99 2.30 -3.46
CA ARG A 383 -28.51 1.01 -2.91
C ARG A 383 -28.02 0.04 -3.99
N HIS A 384 -28.56 0.16 -5.20
CA HIS A 384 -28.24 -0.68 -6.37
C HIS A 384 -27.96 0.22 -7.57
N ALA A 385 -26.78 0.80 -7.64
CA ALA A 385 -26.39 1.66 -8.75
C ALA A 385 -26.35 0.88 -10.08
N PRO A 386 -26.74 1.50 -11.20
CA PRO A 386 -26.61 0.91 -12.52
C PRO A 386 -25.17 0.46 -12.78
N SER A 387 -25.00 -0.69 -13.41
CA SER A 387 -23.67 -1.25 -13.69
C SER A 387 -23.65 -1.98 -15.03
N VAL A 388 -22.72 -1.61 -15.89
CA VAL A 388 -22.52 -2.19 -17.22
C VAL A 388 -21.06 -2.60 -17.36
N ILE A 389 -20.81 -3.83 -17.86
CA ILE A 389 -19.47 -4.41 -17.94
C ILE A 389 -18.46 -3.50 -18.66
N THR A 390 -18.86 -2.84 -19.75
CA THR A 390 -17.99 -1.95 -20.53
C THR A 390 -17.45 -0.82 -19.66
N TYR A 391 -18.30 -0.17 -18.86
CA TYR A 391 -17.90 0.97 -18.02
C TYR A 391 -17.14 0.54 -16.78
N THR A 392 -17.49 -0.63 -16.18
CA THR A 392 -16.69 -1.18 -15.07
C THR A 392 -15.31 -1.62 -15.52
N SER A 393 -15.16 -2.16 -16.74
CA SER A 393 -13.88 -2.51 -17.34
C SER A 393 -13.04 -1.27 -17.69
N LEU A 394 -13.69 -0.21 -18.18
CA LEU A 394 -13.04 1.08 -18.42
C LEU A 394 -12.47 1.65 -17.11
N ALA A 395 -13.26 1.67 -16.04
CA ALA A 395 -12.82 2.12 -14.72
C ALA A 395 -11.64 1.26 -14.20
N ALA A 396 -11.74 -0.06 -14.33
CA ALA A 396 -10.67 -0.99 -13.98
C ALA A 396 -9.37 -0.68 -14.74
N SER A 397 -9.46 -0.45 -16.05
CA SER A 397 -8.31 -0.11 -16.90
C SER A 397 -7.70 1.24 -16.54
N LEU A 398 -8.50 2.24 -16.17
CA LEU A 398 -7.99 3.52 -15.63
C LEU A 398 -7.24 3.30 -14.30
N GLY A 399 -7.77 2.43 -13.42
CA GLY A 399 -7.12 2.06 -12.17
C GLY A 399 -5.77 1.38 -12.39
N VAL A 400 -5.73 0.36 -13.26
CA VAL A 400 -4.50 -0.36 -13.58
C VAL A 400 -3.49 0.56 -14.31
N LYS A 401 -3.95 1.43 -15.21
CA LYS A 401 -3.10 2.46 -15.84
C LYS A 401 -2.45 3.37 -14.77
N ARG A 402 -3.23 3.78 -13.77
CA ARG A 402 -2.72 4.61 -12.68
C ARG A 402 -1.67 3.90 -11.83
N PHE A 403 -1.84 2.59 -11.62
CA PHE A 403 -0.86 1.73 -10.95
C PHE A 403 0.44 1.60 -11.77
N ILE A 404 0.34 1.38 -13.08
CA ILE A 404 1.50 1.36 -13.97
C ILE A 404 2.27 2.68 -13.87
N GLU A 405 1.58 3.81 -13.91
CA GLU A 405 2.22 5.12 -13.76
C GLU A 405 2.96 5.23 -12.41
N ALA A 406 2.33 4.85 -11.30
CA ALA A 406 2.93 4.95 -9.98
C ALA A 406 4.24 4.16 -9.85
N LEU A 407 4.31 2.96 -10.44
CA LEU A 407 5.51 2.12 -10.44
C LEU A 407 6.58 2.57 -11.45
N SER A 408 6.18 3.23 -12.54
CA SER A 408 7.08 3.62 -13.64
C SER A 408 7.69 5.01 -13.43
N LEU A 409 7.14 5.83 -12.54
CA LEU A 409 7.62 7.17 -12.30
C LEU A 409 9.00 7.21 -11.65
N THR A 410 9.78 8.21 -12.05
CA THR A 410 11.02 8.58 -11.37
C THR A 410 10.77 9.66 -10.32
N GLU A 411 9.77 10.53 -10.56
CA GLU A 411 9.40 11.64 -9.67
C GLU A 411 7.89 11.63 -9.34
N PRO A 412 7.48 12.19 -8.18
CA PRO A 412 6.09 12.26 -7.78
C PRO A 412 5.20 13.04 -8.74
N HIS A 413 3.97 12.59 -8.91
CA HIS A 413 2.92 13.32 -9.65
C HIS A 413 2.14 14.27 -8.76
N THR A 414 1.67 15.38 -9.36
CA THR A 414 0.84 16.37 -8.66
C THR A 414 -0.65 16.07 -8.69
N TYR A 415 -1.15 15.28 -9.66
CA TYR A 415 -2.56 14.95 -9.73
C TYR A 415 -2.90 13.66 -8.98
N SER A 416 -4.03 13.67 -8.27
CA SER A 416 -4.52 12.52 -7.50
C SER A 416 -5.50 11.64 -8.27
N THR A 417 -6.31 12.23 -9.15
CA THR A 417 -7.44 11.53 -9.77
C THR A 417 -7.44 11.69 -11.28
N LEU A 418 -7.71 10.56 -11.96
CA LEU A 418 -8.12 10.51 -13.37
C LEU A 418 -9.61 10.26 -13.43
N ILE A 419 -10.31 11.04 -14.23
CA ILE A 419 -11.75 10.91 -14.51
C ILE A 419 -11.92 10.80 -16.02
N PHE A 420 -12.62 9.75 -16.47
CA PHE A 420 -13.17 9.68 -17.81
C PHE A 420 -14.65 10.04 -17.75
N ASP A 421 -15.03 11.13 -18.37
CA ASP A 421 -16.43 11.57 -18.53
C ASP A 421 -17.07 10.73 -19.65
N ILE A 422 -18.05 9.92 -19.29
CA ILE A 422 -18.71 8.97 -20.22
C ILE A 422 -19.57 9.72 -21.26
N GLY A 423 -20.21 10.83 -20.85
CA GLY A 423 -21.06 11.61 -21.74
C GLY A 423 -20.27 12.44 -22.76
N LYS A 424 -19.11 12.95 -22.36
CA LYS A 424 -18.28 13.80 -23.21
C LYS A 424 -17.16 13.05 -23.91
N ASN A 425 -16.83 11.82 -23.50
CA ASN A 425 -15.66 11.06 -23.96
C ASN A 425 -14.33 11.77 -23.72
N GLU A 426 -14.19 12.46 -22.58
CA GLU A 426 -13.02 13.24 -22.21
C GLU A 426 -12.35 12.73 -20.96
N ILE A 427 -11.02 12.92 -20.86
CA ILE A 427 -10.24 12.56 -19.67
C ILE A 427 -9.78 13.82 -18.95
N TYR A 428 -10.08 13.89 -17.66
CA TYR A 428 -9.66 14.98 -16.78
C TYR A 428 -8.66 14.47 -15.72
N ARG A 429 -7.71 15.33 -15.37
CA ARG A 429 -6.82 15.17 -14.22
C ARG A 429 -7.24 16.15 -13.14
N VAL A 430 -7.44 15.63 -11.93
CA VAL A 430 -7.74 16.45 -10.76
C VAL A 430 -6.51 16.58 -9.90
N SER A 431 -6.07 17.84 -9.70
CA SER A 431 -4.96 18.22 -8.84
C SER A 431 -5.47 19.16 -7.77
N GLN A 432 -5.46 18.69 -6.53
CA GLN A 432 -5.74 19.51 -5.35
C GLN A 432 -4.85 19.01 -4.20
N GLY A 433 -4.53 19.87 -3.24
CA GLY A 433 -3.80 19.50 -2.05
C GLY A 433 -4.69 18.83 -1.00
N PRO A 434 -4.10 18.14 0.00
CA PRO A 434 -4.83 17.72 1.18
C PRO A 434 -5.46 18.91 1.90
N LYS A 435 -6.69 18.73 2.41
CA LYS A 435 -7.35 19.73 3.25
C LYS A 435 -6.61 19.83 4.58
N GLN A 436 -6.43 21.06 5.07
CA GLN A 436 -5.89 21.31 6.40
C GLN A 436 -6.80 20.62 7.45
N ASP A 437 -6.21 20.04 8.48
CA ASP A 437 -6.92 19.30 9.54
C ASP A 437 -7.70 18.04 9.11
N CYS A 438 -7.49 17.54 7.89
CA CYS A 438 -8.12 16.31 7.46
C CYS A 438 -7.61 15.09 8.23
N VAL A 439 -8.48 14.11 8.34
CA VAL A 439 -8.20 12.79 8.95
C VAL A 439 -6.95 12.13 8.35
N CYS A 440 -6.67 12.31 7.06
CA CYS A 440 -5.49 11.71 6.41
C CYS A 440 -4.16 12.16 7.02
N GLY A 441 -4.01 13.46 7.33
CA GLY A 441 -2.82 13.97 8.02
C GLY A 441 -2.72 13.48 9.47
N LYS A 442 -3.85 13.43 10.20
CA LYS A 442 -3.92 12.98 11.61
C LYS A 442 -3.67 11.48 11.76
N ARG A 443 -3.93 10.67 10.74
CA ARG A 443 -3.82 9.20 10.77
C ARG A 443 -2.59 8.65 10.06
N LEU A 444 -1.74 9.51 9.53
CA LEU A 444 -0.55 9.11 8.79
C LEU A 444 0.41 8.33 9.69
N ALA A 445 0.86 7.16 9.23
CA ALA A 445 1.85 6.32 9.90
C ALA A 445 1.51 5.92 11.36
N LYS A 446 0.24 5.65 11.67
CA LYS A 446 -0.20 5.30 13.02
C LYS A 446 -0.20 3.79 13.34
N ALA A 447 -0.05 2.92 12.31
CA ALA A 447 0.11 1.47 12.49
C ALA A 447 -0.92 0.84 13.45
N PHE A 448 -2.21 1.11 13.24
CA PHE A 448 -3.32 0.68 14.12
C PHE A 448 -3.31 1.25 15.56
N SER A 449 -2.46 2.21 15.87
CA SER A 449 -2.47 2.85 17.20
C SER A 449 -3.68 3.77 17.43
N ILE A 450 -4.40 4.10 16.35
CA ILE A 450 -5.66 4.85 16.40
C ILE A 450 -6.78 3.95 15.87
N PRO A 451 -7.94 3.86 16.57
CA PRO A 451 -9.08 3.10 16.08
C PRO A 451 -9.58 3.63 14.73
N PHE A 452 -10.14 2.75 13.91
CA PHE A 452 -10.81 3.14 12.68
C PHE A 452 -12.14 3.83 12.99
N SER A 453 -12.51 4.84 12.19
CA SER A 453 -13.69 5.67 12.45
C SER A 453 -15.02 4.91 12.37
N VAL A 454 -15.06 3.82 11.58
CA VAL A 454 -16.30 3.11 11.21
C VAL A 454 -16.17 1.59 11.25
N ALA A 455 -15.03 1.05 11.66
CA ALA A 455 -14.81 -0.39 11.84
C ALA A 455 -14.91 -0.76 13.33
N ASP A 456 -15.48 -1.94 13.59
CA ASP A 456 -15.59 -2.53 14.93
C ASP A 456 -14.22 -2.96 15.50
#